data_2d9a034724e1ab346baedc5a2c9629e3
#
_entry.id   2d9a034724e1ab346baedc5a2c9629e3
#
_cell.length_a   1.000
_cell.length_b   1.000
_cell.length_c   1.000
_cell.angle_alpha   90.00
_cell.angle_beta   90.00
_cell.angle_gamma   90.00
#
_symmetry.space_group_name_H-M   'P 1'
#
loop_
_entity.id
_entity.type
_entity.pdbx_description
1 polymer ?
#
loop_
_entity_poly.entity_id
_entity_poly.type
_entity_poly.pdbx_seq_one_letter_code
_entity_poly.pdbx_strand_id
1 'polypeptide(L)'
;MASAPTSLASQSPALPAPPAAAEPSEYVPAWFDRSSITADVMVMIEGVTEEEWWEDAPDNRVCEFWDGVVYMPSPASVEHQSDVGFWFFLLSGFASEREIGEVILGPGVLRLAPGRNPEPDVFVVPFGEGPHDPPALLVVETLSPSTRAHDTGRKAQGYRDAKIPEMIHVDLKRRRIIVSRRVEELYTTEILERGIWHSASVPGFWLDIEWLWRDPHPRRVQCLLAILAGPPALPAP
;
A
#
# COMPACT_ATOMS: atom_id res chain seq x y z
N MET A 1 17.40 -1.34 -69.90
CA MET A 1 16.00 -1.45 -69.46
C MET A 1 16.04 -2.09 -68.05
N ALA A 2 15.92 -1.30 -67.04
CA ALA A 2 15.99 -1.75 -65.65
C ALA A 2 14.55 -1.81 -65.10
N SER A 3 14.11 -3.00 -64.69
CA SER A 3 12.81 -3.23 -64.09
C SER A 3 12.84 -2.80 -62.61
N ALA A 4 11.87 -1.98 -62.24
CA ALA A 4 11.68 -1.54 -60.85
C ALA A 4 11.04 -2.68 -60.00
N PRO A 5 11.38 -2.76 -58.71
CA PRO A 5 10.76 -3.77 -57.82
C PRO A 5 9.36 -3.31 -57.39
N THR A 6 8.40 -4.21 -57.53
CA THR A 6 7.02 -4.08 -57.07
C THR A 6 6.97 -4.17 -55.55
N SER A 7 6.57 -3.07 -54.89
CA SER A 7 6.33 -3.04 -53.44
C SER A 7 5.07 -3.84 -53.08
N LEU A 8 5.24 -4.91 -52.36
CA LEU A 8 4.15 -5.65 -51.69
C LEU A 8 3.81 -4.91 -50.40
N ALA A 9 2.79 -4.06 -50.44
CA ALA A 9 2.19 -3.50 -49.24
C ALA A 9 1.48 -4.62 -48.47
N SER A 10 2.09 -5.02 -47.34
CA SER A 10 1.50 -5.90 -46.35
C SER A 10 0.33 -5.20 -45.67
N GLN A 11 -0.90 -5.56 -46.03
CA GLN A 11 -2.08 -5.18 -45.26
C GLN A 11 -2.16 -6.08 -44.05
N SER A 12 -1.83 -5.51 -42.85
CA SER A 12 -2.15 -6.19 -41.60
C SER A 12 -3.66 -6.32 -41.46
N PRO A 13 -4.19 -7.49 -41.07
CA PRO A 13 -5.60 -7.61 -40.79
C PRO A 13 -6.05 -6.69 -39.70
N ALA A 14 -7.11 -5.95 -39.89
CA ALA A 14 -7.72 -5.12 -38.88
C ALA A 14 -8.13 -6.00 -37.67
N LEU A 15 -7.74 -5.59 -36.47
CA LEU A 15 -8.20 -6.22 -35.23
C LEU A 15 -9.72 -6.17 -35.18
N PRO A 16 -10.40 -7.26 -34.73
CA PRO A 16 -11.83 -7.22 -34.53
C PRO A 16 -12.20 -6.11 -33.56
N ALA A 17 -13.30 -5.43 -33.82
CA ALA A 17 -13.82 -4.42 -32.91
C ALA A 17 -14.02 -5.04 -31.51
N PRO A 18 -13.67 -4.34 -30.43
CA PRO A 18 -13.94 -4.82 -29.09
C PRO A 18 -15.44 -5.12 -28.96
N PRO A 19 -15.82 -6.16 -28.20
CA PRO A 19 -17.23 -6.42 -27.92
C PRO A 19 -17.85 -5.14 -27.31
N ALA A 20 -19.09 -4.87 -27.68
CA ALA A 20 -19.83 -3.76 -27.07
C ALA A 20 -19.71 -3.88 -25.56
N ALA A 21 -19.27 -2.80 -24.91
CA ALA A 21 -19.16 -2.76 -23.46
C ALA A 21 -20.50 -3.21 -22.89
N ALA A 22 -20.51 -4.28 -22.11
CA ALA A 22 -21.67 -4.64 -21.33
C ALA A 22 -22.07 -3.41 -20.53
N GLU A 23 -23.33 -3.07 -20.50
CA GLU A 23 -23.84 -2.03 -19.61
C GLU A 23 -23.26 -2.32 -18.22
N PRO A 24 -22.65 -1.35 -17.52
CA PRO A 24 -22.13 -1.60 -16.20
C PRO A 24 -23.30 -2.14 -15.37
N SER A 25 -23.16 -3.37 -14.88
CA SER A 25 -24.15 -3.91 -13.96
C SER A 25 -24.16 -2.94 -12.78
N GLU A 26 -25.28 -2.30 -12.53
CA GLU A 26 -25.46 -1.42 -11.35
C GLU A 26 -25.57 -2.27 -10.07
N TYR A 27 -24.61 -3.20 -9.88
CA TYR A 27 -24.52 -3.90 -8.61
C TYR A 27 -24.10 -2.92 -7.54
N VAL A 28 -25.05 -2.51 -6.74
CA VAL A 28 -24.81 -1.75 -5.52
C VAL A 28 -25.10 -2.71 -4.37
N PRO A 29 -24.10 -3.04 -3.54
CA PRO A 29 -24.32 -3.88 -2.39
C PRO A 29 -25.49 -3.38 -1.54
N ALA A 30 -26.26 -4.27 -0.94
CA ALA A 30 -27.46 -3.91 -0.16
C ALA A 30 -27.16 -2.96 1.01
N TRP A 31 -25.91 -3.00 1.52
CA TRP A 31 -25.42 -2.12 2.60
C TRP A 31 -24.90 -0.75 2.11
N PHE A 32 -24.79 -0.52 0.77
CA PHE A 32 -24.23 0.71 0.21
C PHE A 32 -25.32 1.72 -0.13
N ASP A 33 -25.41 2.80 0.64
CA ASP A 33 -26.28 3.94 0.35
C ASP A 33 -25.50 5.05 -0.38
N ARG A 34 -25.81 5.27 -1.66
CA ARG A 34 -25.21 6.33 -2.49
C ARG A 34 -25.43 7.73 -1.91
N SER A 35 -26.45 7.95 -1.11
CA SER A 35 -26.74 9.26 -0.50
C SER A 35 -25.71 9.64 0.58
N SER A 36 -24.96 8.67 1.09
CA SER A 36 -23.91 8.87 2.10
C SER A 36 -22.57 9.34 1.52
N ILE A 37 -22.41 9.41 0.18
CA ILE A 37 -21.19 9.85 -0.47
C ILE A 37 -21.11 11.37 -0.46
N THR A 38 -20.25 11.93 0.39
CA THR A 38 -19.85 13.34 0.34
C THR A 38 -18.43 13.47 -0.21
N ALA A 39 -18.19 14.49 -1.05
CA ALA A 39 -17.08 14.55 -2.02
C ALA A 39 -15.64 14.51 -1.46
N ASP A 40 -15.41 14.76 -0.18
CA ASP A 40 -14.05 14.85 0.42
C ASP A 40 -13.92 14.10 1.75
N VAL A 41 -14.76 13.08 1.99
CA VAL A 41 -14.86 12.43 3.29
C VAL A 41 -14.82 10.91 3.12
N MET A 42 -14.20 10.23 4.06
CA MET A 42 -14.32 8.79 4.21
C MET A 42 -15.80 8.42 4.42
N VAL A 43 -16.34 7.58 3.55
CA VAL A 43 -17.68 7.02 3.72
C VAL A 43 -17.62 5.94 4.80
N MET A 44 -18.53 6.00 5.77
CA MET A 44 -18.68 4.96 6.80
C MET A 44 -20.09 4.37 6.71
N ILE A 45 -20.17 3.04 6.68
CA ILE A 45 -21.44 2.31 6.65
C ILE A 45 -21.48 1.39 7.85
N GLU A 46 -22.41 1.62 8.76
CA GLU A 46 -22.56 0.86 9.99
C GLU A 46 -23.55 -0.30 9.82
N GLY A 47 -23.45 -1.30 10.69
CA GLY A 47 -24.39 -2.42 10.75
C GLY A 47 -24.17 -3.50 9.69
N VAL A 48 -22.99 -3.54 9.08
CA VAL A 48 -22.57 -4.57 8.12
C VAL A 48 -21.93 -5.72 8.89
N THR A 49 -22.27 -6.95 8.58
CA THR A 49 -21.57 -8.12 9.10
C THR A 49 -20.27 -8.37 8.32
N GLU A 50 -19.33 -9.07 8.95
CA GLU A 50 -18.07 -9.44 8.26
C GLU A 50 -18.34 -10.36 7.05
N GLU A 51 -19.36 -11.22 7.14
CA GLU A 51 -19.78 -12.12 6.05
C GLU A 51 -20.32 -11.33 4.85
N GLU A 52 -21.26 -10.39 5.08
CA GLU A 52 -21.77 -9.50 4.03
C GLU A 52 -20.66 -8.67 3.40
N TRP A 53 -19.70 -8.20 4.20
CA TRP A 53 -18.56 -7.46 3.65
C TRP A 53 -17.69 -8.34 2.75
N TRP A 54 -17.38 -9.60 3.13
CA TRP A 54 -16.61 -10.51 2.28
C TRP A 54 -17.32 -10.88 0.98
N GLU A 55 -18.66 -10.95 1.00
CA GLU A 55 -19.45 -11.27 -0.18
C GLU A 55 -19.61 -10.09 -1.14
N ASP A 56 -19.78 -8.88 -0.60
CA ASP A 56 -20.23 -7.70 -1.34
C ASP A 56 -19.19 -6.58 -1.48
N ALA A 57 -18.03 -6.66 -0.79
CA ALA A 57 -17.01 -5.61 -0.87
C ALA A 57 -16.50 -5.46 -2.31
N PRO A 58 -16.46 -4.23 -2.84
CA PRO A 58 -15.95 -4.00 -4.19
C PRO A 58 -14.44 -4.26 -4.24
N ASP A 59 -13.99 -5.05 -5.20
CA ASP A 59 -12.57 -5.41 -5.43
C ASP A 59 -11.74 -4.34 -6.15
N ASN A 60 -12.39 -3.26 -6.62
CA ASN A 60 -11.78 -2.21 -7.44
C ASN A 60 -11.53 -0.90 -6.69
N ARG A 61 -11.66 -0.88 -5.37
CA ARG A 61 -11.46 0.29 -4.51
C ARG A 61 -11.18 -0.15 -3.07
N VAL A 62 -10.52 0.70 -2.31
CA VAL A 62 -10.32 0.46 -0.87
C VAL A 62 -11.66 0.39 -0.15
N CYS A 63 -11.87 -0.70 0.60
CA CYS A 63 -13.11 -0.99 1.31
C CYS A 63 -12.80 -1.79 2.58
N GLU A 64 -12.39 -1.11 3.64
CA GLU A 64 -11.95 -1.73 4.90
C GLU A 64 -13.12 -2.07 5.82
N PHE A 65 -12.98 -3.13 6.60
CA PHE A 65 -13.99 -3.54 7.58
C PHE A 65 -13.44 -3.50 9.01
N TRP A 66 -14.17 -2.86 9.92
CA TRP A 66 -13.80 -2.72 11.33
C TRP A 66 -15.03 -2.83 12.25
N ASP A 67 -15.16 -3.96 12.94
CA ASP A 67 -16.13 -4.18 14.02
C ASP A 67 -17.57 -3.76 13.62
N GLY A 68 -18.03 -4.16 12.44
CA GLY A 68 -19.39 -3.86 11.94
C GLY A 68 -19.52 -2.55 11.17
N VAL A 69 -18.41 -1.90 10.84
CA VAL A 69 -18.37 -0.66 10.08
C VAL A 69 -17.46 -0.82 8.85
N VAL A 70 -17.97 -0.46 7.70
CA VAL A 70 -17.21 -0.39 6.45
C VAL A 70 -16.68 1.03 6.25
N TYR A 71 -15.40 1.14 5.89
CA TYR A 71 -14.71 2.39 5.62
C TYR A 71 -14.25 2.44 4.17
N MET A 72 -14.69 3.46 3.44
CA MET A 72 -14.29 3.68 2.05
C MET A 72 -13.73 5.09 1.92
N PRO A 73 -12.40 5.23 1.76
CA PRO A 73 -11.78 6.55 1.58
C PRO A 73 -12.05 7.11 0.18
N SER A 74 -11.86 8.42 0.05
CA SER A 74 -11.79 9.09 -1.25
C SER A 74 -10.64 8.53 -2.09
N PRO A 75 -10.71 8.58 -3.44
CA PRO A 75 -9.61 8.16 -4.30
C PRO A 75 -8.30 8.86 -3.93
N ALA A 76 -7.22 8.09 -3.92
CA ALA A 76 -5.89 8.59 -3.60
C ALA A 76 -5.38 9.57 -4.68
N SER A 77 -4.62 10.58 -4.25
CA SER A 77 -3.95 11.51 -5.18
C SER A 77 -2.80 10.83 -5.94
N VAL A 78 -2.38 11.43 -7.05
CA VAL A 78 -1.20 10.96 -7.81
C VAL A 78 0.07 10.98 -6.95
N GLU A 79 0.23 12.01 -6.12
CA GLU A 79 1.36 12.13 -5.18
C GLU A 79 1.37 10.96 -4.18
N HIS A 80 0.24 10.67 -3.55
CA HIS A 80 0.07 9.52 -2.68
C HIS A 80 0.43 8.21 -3.39
N GLN A 81 -0.13 7.96 -4.57
CA GLN A 81 0.13 6.73 -5.33
C GLN A 81 1.58 6.63 -5.81
N SER A 82 2.25 7.76 -6.07
CA SER A 82 3.67 7.79 -6.42
C SER A 82 4.53 7.33 -5.26
N ASP A 83 4.23 7.81 -4.04
CA ASP A 83 4.93 7.43 -2.80
C ASP A 83 4.70 5.95 -2.47
N VAL A 84 3.45 5.51 -2.46
CA VAL A 84 3.07 4.09 -2.26
C VAL A 84 3.80 3.18 -3.26
N GLY A 85 3.81 3.56 -4.54
CA GLY A 85 4.53 2.82 -5.59
C GLY A 85 6.07 2.85 -5.41
N PHE A 86 6.63 3.88 -4.77
CA PHE A 86 8.05 3.95 -4.44
C PHE A 86 8.39 2.98 -3.30
N TRP A 87 7.63 2.99 -2.22
CA TRP A 87 7.75 2.05 -1.12
C TRP A 87 7.61 0.60 -1.57
N PHE A 88 6.54 0.31 -2.31
CA PHE A 88 6.29 -1.04 -2.82
C PHE A 88 7.45 -1.56 -3.67
N PHE A 89 7.97 -0.74 -4.60
CA PHE A 89 9.08 -1.16 -5.45
C PHE A 89 10.33 -1.51 -4.64
N LEU A 90 10.70 -0.68 -3.66
CA LEU A 90 11.91 -0.88 -2.87
C LEU A 90 11.78 -2.08 -1.93
N LEU A 91 10.65 -2.17 -1.21
CA LEU A 91 10.40 -3.29 -0.30
C LEU A 91 10.27 -4.62 -1.05
N SER A 92 9.50 -4.66 -2.14
CA SER A 92 9.28 -5.87 -2.93
C SER A 92 10.58 -6.40 -3.54
N GLY A 93 11.38 -5.51 -4.16
CA GLY A 93 12.69 -5.90 -4.70
C GLY A 93 13.65 -6.40 -3.62
N PHE A 94 13.70 -5.74 -2.47
CA PHE A 94 14.57 -6.12 -1.36
C PHE A 94 14.11 -7.43 -0.70
N ALA A 95 12.83 -7.55 -0.37
CA ALA A 95 12.28 -8.72 0.30
C ALA A 95 12.41 -9.99 -0.56
N SER A 96 12.18 -9.86 -1.86
CA SER A 96 12.37 -10.94 -2.83
C SER A 96 13.84 -11.38 -2.92
N GLU A 97 14.79 -10.44 -3.03
CA GLU A 97 16.22 -10.74 -3.13
C GLU A 97 16.80 -11.34 -1.84
N ARG A 98 16.21 -11.03 -0.70
CA ARG A 98 16.63 -11.50 0.62
C ARG A 98 15.81 -12.66 1.17
N GLU A 99 14.84 -13.15 0.39
CA GLU A 99 13.95 -14.26 0.79
C GLU A 99 13.27 -14.04 2.14
N ILE A 100 12.83 -12.77 2.41
CA ILE A 100 12.21 -12.37 3.69
C ILE A 100 10.74 -12.71 3.73
N GLY A 101 10.02 -12.45 2.63
CA GLY A 101 8.57 -12.56 2.57
C GLY A 101 8.00 -11.98 1.29
N GLU A 102 6.69 -11.87 1.27
CA GLU A 102 5.94 -11.26 0.18
C GLU A 102 5.53 -9.83 0.56
N VAL A 103 5.59 -8.92 -0.40
CA VAL A 103 5.15 -7.54 -0.21
C VAL A 103 3.85 -7.33 -0.96
N ILE A 104 2.82 -6.95 -0.22
CA ILE A 104 1.49 -6.72 -0.75
C ILE A 104 1.28 -5.22 -0.93
N LEU A 105 0.72 -4.86 -2.08
CA LEU A 105 0.28 -3.49 -2.41
C LEU A 105 -1.23 -3.39 -2.22
N GLY A 106 -1.70 -2.33 -1.60
CA GLY A 106 -3.14 -2.05 -1.52
C GLY A 106 -3.79 -1.79 -2.91
N PRO A 107 -5.09 -2.09 -3.07
CA PRO A 107 -5.97 -2.65 -2.06
C PRO A 107 -5.73 -4.15 -1.85
N GLY A 108 -5.21 -4.50 -0.72
CA GLY A 108 -4.98 -5.88 -0.30
C GLY A 108 -5.36 -6.02 1.17
N VAL A 109 -6.23 -6.96 1.49
CA VAL A 109 -6.75 -7.11 2.85
C VAL A 109 -5.70 -7.73 3.77
N LEU A 110 -5.39 -7.06 4.87
CA LEU A 110 -4.60 -7.59 5.97
C LEU A 110 -5.54 -8.00 7.10
N ARG A 111 -5.79 -9.29 7.26
CA ARG A 111 -6.66 -9.78 8.34
C ARG A 111 -5.92 -9.75 9.67
N LEU A 112 -6.29 -8.80 10.54
CA LEU A 112 -5.68 -8.65 11.88
C LEU A 112 -6.32 -9.58 12.92
N ALA A 113 -7.65 -9.65 12.89
CA ALA A 113 -8.49 -10.47 13.79
C ALA A 113 -9.88 -10.58 13.16
N PRO A 114 -10.78 -11.46 13.67
CA PRO A 114 -12.18 -11.43 13.28
C PRO A 114 -12.77 -10.04 13.44
N GLY A 115 -13.42 -9.54 12.38
CA GLY A 115 -13.99 -8.20 12.34
C GLY A 115 -13.01 -7.06 12.09
N ARG A 116 -11.72 -7.32 11.85
CA ARG A 116 -10.70 -6.28 11.65
C ARG A 116 -9.86 -6.57 10.41
N ASN A 117 -10.29 -6.02 9.28
CA ASN A 117 -9.75 -6.27 7.95
C ASN A 117 -9.37 -4.93 7.26
N PRO A 118 -8.25 -4.27 7.65
CA PRO A 118 -7.73 -3.11 6.94
C PRO A 118 -7.12 -3.47 5.59
N GLU A 119 -7.00 -2.48 4.74
CA GLU A 119 -6.24 -2.52 3.50
C GLU A 119 -5.10 -1.50 3.57
N PRO A 120 -3.92 -1.89 4.08
CA PRO A 120 -2.77 -1.00 4.15
C PRO A 120 -2.26 -0.64 2.76
N ASP A 121 -1.63 0.53 2.62
CA ASP A 121 -1.02 0.93 1.36
C ASP A 121 0.07 -0.04 0.90
N VAL A 122 0.97 -0.46 1.82
CA VAL A 122 1.99 -1.50 1.58
C VAL A 122 2.23 -2.29 2.87
N PHE A 123 2.32 -3.60 2.76
CA PHE A 123 2.73 -4.40 3.91
C PHE A 123 3.56 -5.62 3.51
N VAL A 124 4.38 -6.10 4.44
CA VAL A 124 5.29 -7.23 4.25
C VAL A 124 4.80 -8.40 5.10
N VAL A 125 4.51 -9.54 4.47
CA VAL A 125 4.17 -10.78 5.14
C VAL A 125 5.34 -11.77 5.05
N PRO A 126 5.69 -12.47 6.13
CA PRO A 126 6.77 -13.46 6.07
C PRO A 126 6.38 -14.63 5.17
N PHE A 127 7.36 -15.30 4.56
CA PHE A 127 7.11 -16.59 3.91
C PHE A 127 6.73 -17.62 4.97
N GLY A 128 5.76 -18.47 4.65
CA GLY A 128 5.35 -19.55 5.53
C GLY A 128 4.00 -20.14 5.12
N GLU A 129 3.67 -21.30 5.67
CA GLU A 129 2.37 -21.93 5.51
C GLU A 129 1.52 -21.66 6.77
N GLY A 130 0.29 -21.20 6.59
CA GLY A 130 -0.69 -20.99 7.65
C GLY A 130 -0.84 -19.54 8.13
N PRO A 131 -1.66 -19.32 9.18
CA PRO A 131 -1.87 -17.99 9.72
C PRO A 131 -0.58 -17.45 10.34
N HIS A 132 -0.17 -16.26 9.91
CA HIS A 132 0.99 -15.59 10.48
C HIS A 132 0.64 -14.94 11.83
N ASP A 133 1.57 -15.01 12.79
CA ASP A 133 1.49 -14.29 14.07
C ASP A 133 2.85 -13.64 14.37
N PRO A 134 3.03 -12.36 14.15
CA PRO A 134 2.06 -11.36 13.65
C PRO A 134 1.68 -11.58 12.17
N PRO A 135 0.52 -11.09 11.74
CA PRO A 135 0.04 -11.28 10.35
C PRO A 135 0.86 -10.50 9.30
N ALA A 136 1.66 -9.52 9.72
CA ALA A 136 2.62 -8.81 8.88
C ALA A 136 3.85 -8.42 9.70
N LEU A 137 5.01 -8.28 9.05
CA LEU A 137 6.26 -7.79 9.64
C LEU A 137 6.29 -6.26 9.71
N LEU A 138 5.86 -5.62 8.63
CA LEU A 138 5.90 -4.18 8.43
C LEU A 138 4.62 -3.74 7.74
N VAL A 139 4.09 -2.61 8.18
CA VAL A 139 2.99 -1.89 7.51
C VAL A 139 3.44 -0.47 7.21
N VAL A 140 3.16 0.02 6.02
CA VAL A 140 3.39 1.40 5.57
C VAL A 140 2.07 2.02 5.15
N GLU A 141 1.75 3.20 5.71
CA GLU A 141 0.58 4.00 5.40
C GLU A 141 1.00 5.41 4.97
N THR A 142 0.66 5.81 3.78
CA THR A 142 0.89 7.17 3.29
C THR A 142 -0.31 8.04 3.63
N LEU A 143 -0.15 8.94 4.58
CA LEU A 143 -1.24 9.74 5.15
C LEU A 143 -1.82 10.72 4.14
N SER A 144 -3.12 10.64 3.93
CA SER A 144 -3.91 11.63 3.20
C SER A 144 -4.75 12.50 4.15
N PRO A 145 -5.27 13.65 3.74
CA PRO A 145 -6.17 14.44 4.57
C PRO A 145 -7.43 13.68 5.01
N SER A 146 -7.98 12.84 4.13
CA SER A 146 -9.21 12.07 4.39
C SER A 146 -9.01 10.85 5.28
N THR A 147 -7.84 10.21 5.22
CA THR A 147 -7.58 8.96 5.95
C THR A 147 -6.77 9.16 7.23
N ARG A 148 -6.07 10.28 7.39
CA ARG A 148 -5.14 10.54 8.52
C ARG A 148 -5.68 10.14 9.88
N ALA A 149 -6.88 10.57 10.24
CA ALA A 149 -7.46 10.28 11.56
C ALA A 149 -7.73 8.77 11.74
N HIS A 150 -8.13 8.10 10.68
CA HIS A 150 -8.36 6.67 10.65
C HIS A 150 -7.06 5.89 10.74
N ASP A 151 -6.07 6.25 9.89
CA ASP A 151 -4.77 5.57 9.83
C ASP A 151 -3.98 5.70 11.14
N THR A 152 -3.89 6.93 11.70
CA THR A 152 -3.15 7.17 12.95
C THR A 152 -3.94 6.80 14.20
N GLY A 153 -5.23 6.59 14.10
CA GLY A 153 -6.13 6.22 15.19
C GLY A 153 -6.47 4.73 15.19
N ARG A 154 -7.60 4.38 14.56
CA ARG A 154 -8.18 3.03 14.59
C ARG A 154 -7.25 1.98 13.97
N LYS A 155 -6.71 2.23 12.77
CA LYS A 155 -5.78 1.31 12.11
C LYS A 155 -4.52 1.11 12.93
N ALA A 156 -3.89 2.20 13.37
CA ALA A 156 -2.69 2.11 14.21
C ALA A 156 -2.93 1.34 15.51
N GLN A 157 -4.11 1.47 16.13
CA GLN A 157 -4.45 0.69 17.32
C GLN A 157 -4.67 -0.79 16.95
N GLY A 158 -5.37 -1.08 15.86
CA GLY A 158 -5.55 -2.45 15.38
C GLY A 158 -4.24 -3.15 15.07
N TYR A 159 -3.28 -2.45 14.46
CA TYR A 159 -1.93 -2.98 14.22
C TYR A 159 -1.19 -3.28 15.53
N ARG A 160 -1.34 -2.43 16.56
CA ARG A 160 -0.75 -2.71 17.90
C ARG A 160 -1.40 -3.93 18.54
N ASP A 161 -2.72 -4.03 18.50
CA ASP A 161 -3.47 -5.16 19.06
C ASP A 161 -3.06 -6.48 18.39
N ALA A 162 -2.84 -6.45 17.07
CA ALA A 162 -2.34 -7.57 16.27
C ALA A 162 -0.81 -7.78 16.38
N LYS A 163 -0.14 -7.00 17.22
CA LYS A 163 1.31 -7.11 17.50
C LYS A 163 2.20 -6.94 16.27
N ILE A 164 1.79 -6.12 15.28
CA ILE A 164 2.62 -5.82 14.12
C ILE A 164 3.95 -5.23 14.60
N PRO A 165 5.10 -5.81 14.26
CA PRO A 165 6.40 -5.40 14.81
C PRO A 165 6.79 -3.95 14.48
N GLU A 166 6.44 -3.47 13.29
CA GLU A 166 6.81 -2.13 12.83
C GLU A 166 5.74 -1.52 11.93
N MET A 167 5.43 -0.26 12.17
CA MET A 167 4.47 0.54 11.41
C MET A 167 5.09 1.86 11.03
N ILE A 168 4.88 2.28 9.78
CA ILE A 168 5.34 3.56 9.26
C ILE A 168 4.14 4.35 8.76
N HIS A 169 3.98 5.58 9.25
CA HIS A 169 3.07 6.54 8.65
C HIS A 169 3.90 7.61 7.94
N VAL A 170 3.70 7.75 6.64
CA VAL A 170 4.40 8.76 5.80
C VAL A 170 3.55 10.01 5.72
N ASP A 171 4.03 11.11 6.25
CA ASP A 171 3.38 12.42 6.20
C ASP A 171 4.05 13.30 5.13
N LEU A 172 3.68 13.13 3.87
CA LEU A 172 4.25 13.85 2.74
C LEU A 172 4.13 15.37 2.93
N LYS A 173 2.99 15.84 3.43
CA LYS A 173 2.74 17.27 3.64
C LYS A 173 3.70 17.89 4.67
N ARG A 174 4.06 17.14 5.72
CA ARG A 174 4.99 17.59 6.77
C ARG A 174 6.41 17.09 6.55
N ARG A 175 6.66 16.34 5.48
CA ARG A 175 7.95 15.74 5.15
C ARG A 175 8.57 15.02 6.34
N ARG A 176 7.83 14.03 6.87
CA ARG A 176 8.28 13.23 8.00
C ARG A 176 7.68 11.83 7.92
N ILE A 177 8.38 10.86 8.46
CA ILE A 177 7.83 9.55 8.76
C ILE A 177 7.64 9.41 10.28
N ILE A 178 6.60 8.69 10.66
CA ILE A 178 6.30 8.33 12.04
C ILE A 178 6.47 6.83 12.13
N VAL A 179 7.51 6.37 12.78
CA VAL A 179 7.86 4.96 12.92
C VAL A 179 7.43 4.49 14.30
N SER A 180 6.55 3.50 14.36
CA SER A 180 6.16 2.84 15.61
C SER A 180 6.71 1.42 15.61
N ARG A 181 7.51 1.08 16.63
CA ARG A 181 8.13 -0.24 16.81
C ARG A 181 7.66 -0.91 18.07
N ARG A 182 7.35 -2.18 17.96
CA ARG A 182 7.06 -3.01 19.12
C ARG A 182 8.37 -3.35 19.86
N VAL A 183 8.38 -3.07 21.16
CA VAL A 183 9.45 -3.45 22.07
C VAL A 183 8.77 -4.20 23.22
N GLU A 184 8.95 -5.51 23.26
CA GLU A 184 8.22 -6.39 24.18
C GLU A 184 6.69 -6.25 24.00
N GLU A 185 5.97 -5.77 25.02
CA GLU A 185 4.51 -5.55 24.98
C GLU A 185 4.12 -4.08 24.71
N LEU A 186 5.10 -3.21 24.49
CA LEU A 186 4.88 -1.77 24.29
C LEU A 186 5.30 -1.34 22.88
N TYR A 187 4.85 -0.15 22.48
CA TYR A 187 5.31 0.49 21.26
C TYR A 187 6.04 1.78 21.57
N THR A 188 7.21 1.92 20.98
CA THR A 188 7.93 3.19 20.91
C THR A 188 7.61 3.89 19.60
N THR A 189 7.57 5.21 19.60
CA THR A 189 7.32 6.00 18.39
C THR A 189 8.43 7.02 18.20
N GLU A 190 8.96 7.06 16.99
CA GLU A 190 10.00 7.98 16.55
C GLU A 190 9.49 8.79 15.35
N ILE A 191 9.85 10.06 15.28
CA ILE A 191 9.52 10.94 14.14
C ILE A 191 10.84 11.32 13.47
N LEU A 192 10.93 11.04 12.17
CA LEU A 192 12.11 11.30 11.38
C LEU A 192 11.76 12.15 10.15
N GLU A 193 12.53 13.20 9.92
CA GLU A 193 12.36 14.13 8.79
C GLU A 193 13.47 13.97 7.76
N ARG A 194 14.62 13.43 8.16
CA ARG A 194 15.83 13.25 7.35
C ARG A 194 16.72 12.14 7.91
N GLY A 195 17.71 11.76 7.12
CA GLY A 195 18.70 10.76 7.51
C GLY A 195 18.31 9.35 7.09
N ILE A 196 19.05 8.39 7.57
CA ILE A 196 18.86 6.97 7.23
C ILE A 196 17.98 6.31 8.28
N TRP A 197 16.85 5.79 7.85
CA TRP A 197 16.03 4.91 8.66
C TRP A 197 16.38 3.44 8.36
N HIS A 198 16.41 2.62 9.39
CA HIS A 198 16.60 1.17 9.29
C HIS A 198 15.36 0.45 9.81
N SER A 199 14.86 -0.51 9.05
CA SER A 199 13.78 -1.37 9.53
C SER A 199 14.30 -2.32 10.61
N ALA A 200 13.52 -2.47 11.67
CA ALA A 200 13.75 -3.46 12.70
C ALA A 200 13.12 -4.81 12.35
N SER A 201 12.06 -4.82 11.56
CA SER A 201 11.26 -5.99 11.22
C SER A 201 11.59 -6.61 9.85
N VAL A 202 12.26 -5.84 8.97
CA VAL A 202 12.77 -6.29 7.68
C VAL A 202 14.31 -6.18 7.71
N PRO A 203 15.03 -7.20 8.17
CA PRO A 203 16.44 -7.12 8.46
C PRO A 203 17.29 -6.70 7.27
N GLY A 204 18.10 -5.64 7.44
CA GLY A 204 18.97 -5.09 6.41
C GLY A 204 18.30 -4.09 5.46
N PHE A 205 16.98 -3.94 5.52
CA PHE A 205 16.30 -2.87 4.78
C PHE A 205 16.55 -1.52 5.45
N TRP A 206 16.89 -0.52 4.62
CA TRP A 206 17.08 0.85 5.05
C TRP A 206 16.57 1.82 3.97
N LEU A 207 16.28 3.04 4.36
CA LEU A 207 15.83 4.09 3.46
C LEU A 207 16.48 5.42 3.85
N ASP A 208 16.99 6.14 2.86
CA ASP A 208 17.24 7.56 3.02
C ASP A 208 15.90 8.31 2.95
N ILE A 209 15.48 8.85 4.08
CA ILE A 209 14.17 9.49 4.22
C ILE A 209 14.01 10.66 3.24
N GLU A 210 15.08 11.34 2.88
CA GLU A 210 15.05 12.46 1.95
C GLU A 210 14.67 12.03 0.51
N TRP A 211 14.76 10.74 0.18
CA TRP A 211 14.26 10.24 -1.11
C TRP A 211 12.75 10.40 -1.25
N LEU A 212 12.01 10.30 -0.14
CA LEU A 212 10.54 10.46 -0.11
C LEU A 212 10.10 11.90 -0.42
N TRP A 213 10.99 12.87 -0.16
CA TRP A 213 10.68 14.29 -0.31
C TRP A 213 11.04 14.87 -1.69
N ARG A 214 11.60 14.06 -2.58
CA ARG A 214 11.96 14.46 -3.93
C ARG A 214 10.78 14.28 -4.88
N ASP A 215 10.59 15.27 -5.74
CA ASP A 215 9.60 15.22 -6.82
C ASP A 215 10.32 15.54 -8.16
N PRO A 216 10.43 14.57 -9.08
CA PRO A 216 10.09 13.17 -8.93
C PRO A 216 11.01 12.44 -7.92
N HIS A 217 10.55 11.31 -7.39
CA HIS A 217 11.38 10.40 -6.61
C HIS A 217 12.67 10.03 -7.35
N PRO A 218 13.77 9.70 -6.64
CA PRO A 218 14.98 9.19 -7.27
C PRO A 218 14.71 7.93 -8.10
N ARG A 219 15.63 7.60 -8.98
CA ARG A 219 15.52 6.39 -9.82
C ARG A 219 15.43 5.15 -8.94
N ARG A 220 14.28 4.50 -8.93
CA ARG A 220 13.92 3.37 -8.04
C ARG A 220 14.94 2.24 -8.05
N VAL A 221 15.42 1.86 -9.25
CA VAL A 221 16.45 0.80 -9.39
C VAL A 221 17.76 1.22 -8.73
N GLN A 222 18.19 2.47 -8.83
CA GLN A 222 19.42 2.94 -8.16
C GLN A 222 19.26 2.94 -6.63
N CYS A 223 18.10 3.32 -6.12
CA CYS A 223 17.79 3.25 -4.69
C CYS A 223 17.82 1.80 -4.20
N LEU A 224 17.17 0.88 -4.93
CA LEU A 224 17.17 -0.55 -4.59
C LEU A 224 18.57 -1.13 -4.57
N LEU A 225 19.41 -0.85 -5.58
CA LEU A 225 20.78 -1.30 -5.61
C LEU A 225 21.61 -0.75 -4.44
N ALA A 226 21.38 0.51 -4.05
CA ALA A 226 22.02 1.10 -2.87
C ALA A 226 21.57 0.37 -1.59
N ILE A 227 20.27 0.08 -1.43
CA ILE A 227 19.74 -0.66 -0.29
C ILE A 227 20.38 -2.06 -0.21
N LEU A 228 20.45 -2.78 -1.32
CA LEU A 228 21.05 -4.12 -1.40
C LEU A 228 22.55 -4.13 -1.09
N ALA A 229 23.26 -3.05 -1.43
CA ALA A 229 24.70 -2.89 -1.12
C ALA A 229 24.96 -2.59 0.36
N GLY A 230 23.94 -2.22 1.12
CA GLY A 230 24.03 -1.84 2.53
C GLY A 230 24.04 -0.33 2.77
N PRO A 231 23.77 0.09 4.01
CA PRO A 231 23.69 1.50 4.35
C PRO A 231 25.05 2.19 4.19
N PRO A 232 25.04 3.51 3.86
CA PRO A 232 26.29 4.27 3.82
C PRO A 232 26.97 4.25 5.19
N ALA A 233 28.30 4.20 5.20
CA ALA A 233 29.06 4.29 6.44
C ALA A 233 28.70 5.59 7.17
N LEU A 234 28.46 5.48 8.49
CA LEU A 234 28.28 6.69 9.29
C LEU A 234 29.53 7.57 9.14
N PRO A 235 29.38 8.90 8.98
CA PRO A 235 30.52 9.79 9.00
C PRO A 235 31.29 9.56 10.30
N ALA A 236 32.62 9.46 10.20
CA ALA A 236 33.46 9.35 11.37
C ALA A 236 33.19 10.54 12.32
N PRO A 237 33.15 10.31 13.64
CA PRO A 237 32.85 11.33 14.63
C PRO A 237 33.87 12.49 14.62
#